data_f21afedce0b8dd477e0803856b20d62e
#
_entry.id   f21afedce0b8dd477e0803856b20d62e
#
_cell.length_a   1.000
_cell.length_b   1.000
_cell.length_c   1.000
_cell.angle_alpha   90.00
_cell.angle_beta   90.00
_cell.angle_gamma   90.00
#
_symmetry.space_group_name_H-M   'P 1'
#
loop_
_entity.id
_entity.type
_entity.pdbx_description
1 polymer ?
#
loop_
_entity_poly.entity_id
_entity_poly.type
_entity_poly.pdbx_seq_one_letter_code
_entity_poly.pdbx_strand_id
1 'polypeptide(L)'
;MKFIHIADVHLGVHPDAGTAYTEKRPKEIWDTFERIIGICQKEQTDLLLIAGDLFHRQPLLRELKEVNYLFSALTHTKVVLIAGNHDYIRRDSYYPTFPWSENVRPLFGSKIECVEFEELRTAVYGLSYHSREITEPLYNTATPEGRQRYELLLAHGGDEKHIPVDWER
;
A
#
# COMPACT_ATOMS: atom_id res chain seq x y z
N MET A 1 -2.10 -10.30 17.28
CA MET A 1 -2.05 -9.78 15.90
C MET A 1 -0.61 -9.84 15.41
N LYS A 2 -0.40 -10.43 14.24
CA LYS A 2 0.88 -10.49 13.52
C LYS A 2 0.69 -9.73 12.20
N PHE A 3 1.56 -8.81 11.87
CA PHE A 3 1.46 -8.09 10.60
C PHE A 3 2.80 -7.96 9.89
N ILE A 4 2.75 -7.79 8.58
CA ILE A 4 3.87 -7.41 7.73
C ILE A 4 3.57 -6.03 7.17
N HIS A 5 4.55 -5.13 7.22
CA HIS A 5 4.50 -3.80 6.64
C HIS A 5 5.52 -3.69 5.53
N ILE A 6 5.09 -3.22 4.37
CA ILE A 6 5.95 -2.95 3.20
C ILE A 6 5.61 -1.59 2.61
N ALA A 7 6.57 -0.98 1.95
CA ALA A 7 6.45 0.25 1.19
C ALA A 7 7.42 0.24 0.01
N ASP A 8 7.24 1.12 -0.96
CA ASP A 8 8.20 1.38 -2.04
C ASP A 8 8.62 0.11 -2.80
N VAL A 9 7.67 -0.74 -3.10
CA VAL A 9 7.93 -2.00 -3.84
C VAL A 9 8.27 -1.72 -5.30
N HIS A 10 7.63 -0.69 -5.88
CA HIS A 10 7.88 -0.23 -7.25
C HIS A 10 7.76 -1.32 -8.32
N LEU A 11 6.71 -2.15 -8.26
CA LEU A 11 6.43 -3.12 -9.31
C LEU A 11 6.38 -2.44 -10.68
N GLY A 12 7.01 -3.08 -11.68
CA GLY A 12 7.10 -2.54 -13.04
C GLY A 12 8.18 -1.48 -13.25
N VAL A 13 9.05 -1.23 -12.27
CA VAL A 13 10.26 -0.42 -12.49
C VAL A 13 11.28 -1.21 -13.30
N HIS A 14 12.03 -0.50 -14.12
CA HIS A 14 13.18 -1.03 -14.87
C HIS A 14 14.46 -0.31 -14.41
N PRO A 15 14.96 -0.63 -13.21
CA PRO A 15 16.22 -0.06 -12.74
C PRO A 15 17.37 -0.61 -13.59
N ASP A 16 18.48 0.11 -13.59
CA ASP A 16 19.69 -0.27 -14.31
C ASP A 16 19.48 -0.44 -15.83
N ALA A 17 18.55 0.33 -16.43
CA ALA A 17 18.29 0.30 -17.88
C ALA A 17 19.57 0.57 -18.66
N GLY A 18 19.85 -0.28 -19.69
CA GLY A 18 21.06 -0.22 -20.48
C GLY A 18 22.28 -0.95 -19.88
N THR A 19 22.14 -1.61 -18.75
CA THR A 19 23.18 -2.46 -18.14
C THR A 19 22.89 -3.94 -18.34
N ALA A 20 23.82 -4.81 -17.92
CA ALA A 20 23.63 -6.27 -17.92
C ALA A 20 22.49 -6.74 -17.00
N TYR A 21 21.95 -5.86 -16.13
CA TYR A 21 20.89 -6.19 -15.18
C TYR A 21 19.50 -5.71 -15.62
N THR A 22 19.38 -5.05 -16.77
CA THR A 22 18.13 -4.47 -17.29
C THR A 22 16.95 -5.44 -17.26
N GLU A 23 17.15 -6.68 -17.70
CA GLU A 23 16.08 -7.70 -17.73
C GLU A 23 15.91 -8.42 -16.39
N LYS A 24 16.96 -8.50 -15.60
CA LYS A 24 16.99 -9.30 -14.38
C LYS A 24 16.30 -8.58 -13.20
N ARG A 25 16.58 -7.29 -13.01
CA ARG A 25 16.08 -6.50 -11.87
C ARG A 25 14.56 -6.41 -11.78
N PRO A 26 13.84 -6.13 -12.87
CA PRO A 26 12.37 -6.10 -12.80
C PRO A 26 11.79 -7.43 -12.32
N LYS A 27 12.35 -8.55 -12.77
CA LYS A 27 11.92 -9.87 -12.34
C LYS A 27 12.22 -10.12 -10.86
N GLU A 28 13.41 -9.76 -10.38
CA GLU A 28 13.80 -9.91 -8.97
C GLU A 28 12.88 -9.15 -8.01
N ILE A 29 12.35 -7.99 -8.43
CA ILE A 29 11.38 -7.20 -7.65
C ILE A 29 10.06 -7.97 -7.54
N TRP A 30 9.54 -8.51 -8.64
CA TRP A 30 8.34 -9.35 -8.64
C TRP A 30 8.54 -10.62 -7.80
N ASP A 31 9.63 -11.35 -8.00
CA ASP A 31 9.97 -12.57 -7.25
C ASP A 31 10.05 -12.27 -5.73
N THR A 32 10.53 -11.08 -5.37
CA THR A 32 10.59 -10.63 -3.97
C THR A 32 9.21 -10.36 -3.40
N PHE A 33 8.34 -9.69 -4.17
CA PHE A 33 6.96 -9.44 -3.76
C PHE A 33 6.19 -10.77 -3.57
N GLU A 34 6.29 -11.71 -4.53
CA GLU A 34 5.69 -13.04 -4.40
C GLU A 34 6.20 -13.78 -3.16
N ARG A 35 7.49 -13.65 -2.85
CA ARG A 35 8.06 -14.26 -1.63
C ARG A 35 7.47 -13.66 -0.36
N ILE A 36 7.19 -12.35 -0.33
CA ILE A 36 6.50 -11.71 0.80
C ILE A 36 5.09 -12.29 0.97
N ILE A 37 4.36 -12.47 -0.13
CA ILE A 37 3.04 -13.12 -0.11
C ILE A 37 3.14 -14.56 0.44
N GLY A 38 4.14 -15.31 -0.02
CA GLY A 38 4.42 -16.66 0.51
C GLY A 38 4.74 -16.67 2.01
N ILE A 39 5.43 -15.66 2.51
CA ILE A 39 5.68 -15.50 3.96
C ILE A 39 4.37 -15.22 4.71
N CYS A 40 3.50 -14.33 4.18
CA CYS A 40 2.18 -14.08 4.78
C CYS A 40 1.39 -15.37 4.94
N GLN A 41 1.35 -16.21 3.91
CA GLN A 41 0.66 -17.51 3.95
C GLN A 41 1.29 -18.47 4.98
N LYS A 42 2.61 -18.65 4.92
CA LYS A 42 3.34 -19.57 5.79
C LYS A 42 3.21 -19.20 7.26
N GLU A 43 3.34 -17.91 7.56
CA GLU A 43 3.33 -17.38 8.92
C GLU A 43 1.91 -17.11 9.45
N GLN A 44 0.88 -17.30 8.64
CA GLN A 44 -0.51 -16.96 8.97
C GLN A 44 -0.60 -15.54 9.50
N THR A 45 -0.07 -14.61 8.72
CA THR A 45 -0.05 -13.18 9.06
C THR A 45 -1.47 -12.62 9.04
N ASP A 46 -1.86 -11.87 10.07
CA ASP A 46 -3.21 -11.30 10.18
C ASP A 46 -3.40 -10.13 9.20
N LEU A 47 -2.40 -9.24 9.10
CA LEU A 47 -2.43 -8.05 8.24
C LEU A 47 -1.20 -7.96 7.34
N LEU A 48 -1.40 -7.59 6.07
CA LEU A 48 -0.39 -7.06 5.17
C LEU A 48 -0.71 -5.58 4.93
N LEU A 49 0.18 -4.70 5.37
CA LEU A 49 0.06 -3.25 5.25
C LEU A 49 1.00 -2.74 4.16
N ILE A 50 0.46 -2.07 3.14
CA ILE A 50 1.22 -1.56 2.00
C ILE A 50 1.14 -0.03 1.99
N ALA A 51 2.24 0.59 2.42
CA ALA A 51 2.33 2.03 2.65
C ALA A 51 2.76 2.82 1.40
N GLY A 52 2.04 2.65 0.30
CA GLY A 52 2.25 3.39 -0.93
C GLY A 52 3.35 2.85 -1.84
N ASP A 53 3.39 3.37 -3.07
CA ASP A 53 4.36 3.04 -4.11
C ASP A 53 4.49 1.53 -4.36
N LEU A 54 3.33 0.83 -4.36
CA LEU A 54 3.28 -0.56 -4.76
C LEU A 54 3.73 -0.71 -6.22
N PHE A 55 3.33 0.24 -7.08
CA PHE A 55 3.75 0.32 -8.48
C PHE A 55 4.63 1.54 -8.73
N HIS A 56 5.61 1.40 -9.61
CA HIS A 56 6.51 2.51 -9.98
C HIS A 56 5.82 3.62 -10.80
N ARG A 57 4.70 3.32 -11.39
CA ARG A 57 3.88 4.20 -12.23
C ARG A 57 2.41 3.81 -12.12
N GLN A 58 1.55 4.51 -12.84
CA GLN A 58 0.15 4.10 -12.94
C GLN A 58 0.06 2.64 -13.37
N PRO A 59 -0.57 1.77 -12.56
CA PRO A 59 -0.62 0.34 -12.84
C PRO A 59 -1.47 0.04 -14.07
N LEU A 60 -1.01 -0.91 -14.87
CA LEU A 60 -1.79 -1.47 -15.94
C LEU A 60 -2.81 -2.46 -15.36
N LEU A 61 -3.94 -2.63 -16.04
CA LEU A 61 -4.98 -3.56 -15.59
C LEU A 61 -4.46 -5.01 -15.41
N ARG A 62 -3.51 -5.44 -16.24
CA ARG A 62 -2.87 -6.76 -16.12
C ARG A 62 -2.07 -6.88 -14.80
N GLU A 63 -1.36 -5.82 -14.40
CA GLU A 63 -0.56 -5.79 -13.17
C GLU A 63 -1.48 -5.84 -11.94
N LEU A 64 -2.59 -5.08 -11.96
CA LEU A 64 -3.61 -5.15 -10.91
C LEU A 64 -4.22 -6.55 -10.78
N LYS A 65 -4.51 -7.22 -11.91
CA LYS A 65 -5.02 -8.59 -11.91
C LYS A 65 -4.01 -9.58 -11.31
N GLU A 66 -2.73 -9.44 -11.65
CA GLU A 66 -1.66 -10.28 -11.14
C GLU A 66 -1.48 -10.11 -9.63
N VAL A 67 -1.38 -8.87 -9.17
CA VAL A 67 -1.32 -8.56 -7.73
C VAL A 67 -2.56 -9.05 -6.99
N ASN A 68 -3.76 -8.81 -7.53
CA ASN A 68 -5.00 -9.27 -6.91
C ASN A 68 -5.11 -10.80 -6.86
N TYR A 69 -4.59 -11.49 -7.84
CA TYR A 69 -4.49 -12.96 -7.82
C TYR A 69 -3.64 -13.43 -6.63
N LEU A 70 -2.48 -12.82 -6.42
CA LEU A 70 -1.63 -13.11 -5.27
C LEU A 70 -2.33 -12.80 -3.93
N PHE A 71 -3.01 -11.65 -3.84
CA PHE A 71 -3.78 -11.31 -2.64
C PHE A 71 -4.94 -12.27 -2.38
N SER A 72 -5.65 -12.68 -3.41
CA SER A 72 -6.80 -13.61 -3.27
C SER A 72 -6.40 -14.99 -2.73
N ALA A 73 -5.14 -15.37 -2.89
CA ALA A 73 -4.60 -16.60 -2.32
C ALA A 73 -4.37 -16.52 -0.80
N LEU A 74 -4.39 -15.31 -0.22
CA LEU A 74 -4.22 -15.07 1.22
C LEU A 74 -5.54 -15.29 1.97
N THR A 75 -5.86 -16.53 2.31
CA THR A 75 -7.14 -16.90 2.95
C THR A 75 -7.28 -16.40 4.38
N HIS A 76 -6.16 -16.16 5.08
CA HIS A 76 -6.14 -15.66 6.46
C HIS A 76 -5.84 -14.16 6.53
N THR A 77 -4.95 -13.67 5.68
CA THR A 77 -4.41 -12.30 5.75
C THR A 77 -5.36 -11.27 5.14
N LYS A 78 -5.66 -10.21 5.88
CA LYS A 78 -6.28 -9.00 5.33
C LYS A 78 -5.20 -8.08 4.76
N VAL A 79 -5.47 -7.47 3.62
CA VAL A 79 -4.54 -6.55 2.96
C VAL A 79 -5.10 -5.14 3.03
N VAL A 80 -4.33 -4.19 3.57
CA VAL A 80 -4.67 -2.76 3.53
C VAL A 80 -3.59 -2.05 2.72
N LEU A 81 -4.00 -1.24 1.76
CA LEU A 81 -3.06 -0.49 0.93
C LEU A 81 -3.51 0.94 0.71
N ILE A 82 -2.52 1.82 0.59
CA ILE A 82 -2.65 3.19 0.11
C ILE A 82 -1.81 3.35 -1.16
N ALA A 83 -2.15 4.33 -1.98
CA ALA A 83 -1.30 4.76 -3.10
C ALA A 83 -0.29 5.82 -2.62
N GLY A 84 0.95 5.72 -3.11
CA GLY A 84 2.01 6.69 -2.87
C GLY A 84 2.10 7.74 -3.97
N ASN A 85 3.26 8.40 -4.08
CA ASN A 85 3.46 9.49 -5.03
C ASN A 85 3.83 9.00 -6.46
N HIS A 86 4.21 7.76 -6.65
CA HIS A 86 4.43 7.15 -7.96
C HIS A 86 3.16 6.56 -8.56
N ASP A 87 2.38 5.87 -7.77
CA ASP A 87 1.14 5.21 -8.18
C ASP A 87 -0.13 5.96 -7.70
N TYR A 88 -0.04 7.28 -7.51
CA TYR A 88 -1.11 8.14 -7.00
C TYR A 88 -2.43 7.99 -7.75
N ILE A 89 -3.54 8.23 -7.07
CA ILE A 89 -4.88 8.09 -7.63
C ILE A 89 -5.14 9.20 -8.64
N ARG A 90 -5.16 8.86 -9.92
CA ARG A 90 -5.54 9.75 -11.01
C ARG A 90 -7.00 9.56 -11.35
N ARG A 91 -7.58 10.58 -12.00
CA ARG A 91 -8.98 10.53 -12.48
C ARG A 91 -9.24 9.36 -13.45
N ASP A 92 -8.21 8.97 -14.22
CA ASP A 92 -8.24 7.89 -15.20
C ASP A 92 -7.54 6.60 -14.70
N SER A 93 -7.23 6.53 -13.41
CA SER A 93 -6.61 5.35 -12.80
C SER A 93 -7.59 4.18 -12.71
N TYR A 94 -7.09 2.98 -12.96
CA TYR A 94 -7.84 1.75 -12.72
C TYR A 94 -7.95 1.39 -11.23
N TYR A 95 -7.10 1.94 -10.36
CA TYR A 95 -7.03 1.62 -8.95
C TYR A 95 -8.39 1.70 -8.22
N PRO A 96 -9.12 2.84 -8.26
CA PRO A 96 -10.34 2.99 -7.47
C PRO A 96 -11.50 2.15 -7.97
N THR A 97 -11.49 1.75 -9.24
CA THR A 97 -12.58 0.99 -9.88
C THR A 97 -12.27 -0.49 -10.02
N PHE A 98 -11.06 -0.91 -9.65
CA PHE A 98 -10.64 -2.31 -9.76
C PHE A 98 -11.40 -3.17 -8.73
N PRO A 99 -11.98 -4.31 -9.15
CA PRO A 99 -12.69 -5.21 -8.25
C PRO A 99 -11.72 -6.07 -7.43
N TRP A 100 -11.21 -5.50 -6.35
CA TRP A 100 -10.32 -6.19 -5.43
C TRP A 100 -11.00 -7.39 -4.75
N SER A 101 -10.23 -8.42 -4.43
CA SER A 101 -10.71 -9.56 -3.67
C SER A 101 -11.18 -9.15 -2.26
N GLU A 102 -12.05 -9.96 -1.66
CA GLU A 102 -12.75 -9.63 -0.40
C GLU A 102 -11.84 -9.37 0.80
N ASN A 103 -10.63 -9.90 0.78
CA ASN A 103 -9.64 -9.69 1.84
C ASN A 103 -8.83 -8.39 1.67
N VAL A 104 -9.04 -7.63 0.58
CA VAL A 104 -8.32 -6.39 0.29
C VAL A 104 -9.18 -5.19 0.65
N ARG A 105 -8.61 -4.26 1.41
CA ARG A 105 -9.23 -3.01 1.86
C ARG A 105 -8.35 -1.82 1.46
N PRO A 106 -8.53 -1.25 0.26
CA PRO A 106 -7.81 -0.05 -0.14
C PRO A 106 -8.36 1.18 0.57
N LEU A 107 -7.48 2.09 0.95
CA LEU A 107 -7.80 3.42 1.49
C LEU A 107 -7.37 4.46 0.43
N PHE A 108 -8.20 4.62 -0.59
CA PHE A 108 -7.87 5.42 -1.78
C PHE A 108 -8.38 6.86 -1.75
N GLY A 109 -8.96 7.28 -0.64
CA GLY A 109 -9.40 8.67 -0.43
C GLY A 109 -8.24 9.66 -0.32
N SER A 110 -8.52 10.93 -0.62
CA SER A 110 -7.58 12.05 -0.43
C SER A 110 -7.58 12.62 0.99
N LYS A 111 -8.44 12.09 1.84
CA LYS A 111 -8.53 12.40 3.27
C LYS A 111 -8.34 11.12 4.06
N ILE A 112 -8.04 11.26 5.35
CA ILE A 112 -7.93 10.09 6.23
C ILE A 112 -9.24 9.29 6.18
N GLU A 113 -9.10 8.03 5.78
CA GLU A 113 -10.13 7.00 5.85
C GLU A 113 -9.75 5.99 6.93
N CYS A 114 -10.70 5.19 7.39
CA CYS A 114 -10.49 4.16 8.39
C CYS A 114 -11.14 2.85 7.94
N VAL A 115 -10.45 1.75 8.17
CA VAL A 115 -10.99 0.40 8.10
C VAL A 115 -10.79 -0.31 9.42
N GLU A 116 -11.83 -0.98 9.92
CA GLU A 116 -11.80 -1.71 11.17
C GLU A 116 -11.84 -3.22 10.93
N PHE A 117 -11.05 -3.94 11.71
CA PHE A 117 -11.00 -5.40 11.80
C PHE A 117 -11.32 -5.78 13.25
N GLU A 118 -12.59 -5.98 13.55
CA GLU A 118 -13.07 -6.27 14.92
C GLU A 118 -12.42 -7.53 15.49
N GLU A 119 -12.29 -8.57 14.66
CA GLU A 119 -11.65 -9.83 15.01
C GLU A 119 -10.18 -9.68 15.43
N LEU A 120 -9.51 -8.63 14.92
CA LEU A 120 -8.12 -8.28 15.26
C LEU A 120 -8.05 -7.17 16.32
N ARG A 121 -9.18 -6.59 16.68
CA ARG A 121 -9.28 -5.41 17.56
C ARG A 121 -8.40 -4.25 17.06
N THR A 122 -8.42 -4.03 15.73
CA THR A 122 -7.51 -3.12 15.04
C THR A 122 -8.27 -2.21 14.08
N ALA A 123 -7.95 -0.92 14.11
CA ALA A 123 -8.34 0.06 13.11
C ALA A 123 -7.08 0.51 12.34
N VAL A 124 -7.19 0.62 11.03
CA VAL A 124 -6.13 1.14 10.17
C VAL A 124 -6.64 2.40 9.49
N TYR A 125 -5.96 3.49 9.73
CA TYR A 125 -6.20 4.80 9.13
C TYR A 125 -5.21 5.02 8.00
N GLY A 126 -5.61 5.74 6.96
CA GLY A 126 -4.71 6.10 5.88
C GLY A 126 -5.37 7.02 4.87
N LEU A 127 -4.57 7.59 4.00
CA LEU A 127 -4.99 8.31 2.81
C LEU A 127 -4.06 7.98 1.65
N SER A 128 -4.52 8.21 0.45
CA SER A 128 -3.73 8.02 -0.77
C SER A 128 -3.37 9.34 -1.43
N TYR A 129 -2.25 9.32 -2.14
CA TYR A 129 -1.84 10.44 -2.99
C TYR A 129 -2.79 10.60 -4.18
N HIS A 130 -3.13 11.84 -4.49
CA HIS A 130 -3.90 12.26 -5.67
C HIS A 130 -3.10 13.19 -6.60
N SER A 131 -1.83 13.41 -6.27
CA SER A 131 -0.82 14.09 -7.09
C SER A 131 0.56 13.57 -6.70
N ARG A 132 1.58 13.87 -7.51
CA ARG A 132 2.95 13.47 -7.19
C ARG A 132 3.53 14.17 -5.97
N GLU A 133 3.16 15.43 -5.77
CA GLU A 133 3.62 16.24 -4.65
C GLU A 133 2.39 16.75 -3.89
N ILE A 134 2.44 16.67 -2.57
CA ILE A 134 1.43 17.18 -1.64
C ILE A 134 2.20 17.86 -0.50
N THR A 135 2.11 19.17 -0.45
CA THR A 135 2.84 20.00 0.55
C THR A 135 2.02 20.29 1.80
N GLU A 136 0.74 19.95 1.80
CA GLU A 136 -0.12 20.07 2.98
C GLU A 136 0.18 18.93 3.97
N PRO A 137 0.28 19.24 5.28
CA PRO A 137 0.57 18.25 6.32
C PRO A 137 -0.67 17.43 6.71
N LEU A 138 -1.21 16.68 5.76
CA LEU A 138 -2.50 15.97 5.89
C LEU A 138 -2.52 14.95 7.03
N TYR A 139 -1.40 14.31 7.32
CA TYR A 139 -1.32 13.33 8.42
C TYR A 139 -1.44 13.98 9.80
N ASN A 140 -1.17 15.28 9.94
CA ASN A 140 -1.35 15.98 11.21
C ASN A 140 -2.83 16.08 11.61
N THR A 141 -3.74 15.76 10.72
CA THR A 141 -5.19 15.70 10.99
C THR A 141 -5.63 14.32 11.50
N ALA A 142 -4.76 13.32 11.44
CA ALA A 142 -5.07 11.98 11.91
C ALA A 142 -5.25 11.98 13.43
N THR A 143 -6.40 11.51 13.87
CA THR A 143 -6.71 11.38 15.29
C THR A 143 -7.27 9.98 15.53
N PRO A 144 -6.72 9.21 16.48
CA PRO A 144 -7.27 7.91 16.81
C PRO A 144 -8.67 8.11 17.44
N GLU A 145 -9.63 7.34 16.97
CA GLU A 145 -11.02 7.45 17.46
C GLU A 145 -11.27 6.63 18.72
N GLY A 146 -10.32 5.80 19.14
CA GLY A 146 -10.39 4.97 20.34
C GLY A 146 -11.39 3.82 20.24
N ARG A 147 -11.79 3.44 19.02
CA ARG A 147 -12.79 2.38 18.80
C ARG A 147 -12.18 0.98 18.92
N GLN A 148 -10.87 0.86 18.65
CA GLN A 148 -10.16 -0.41 18.67
C GLN A 148 -8.97 -0.37 19.62
N ARG A 149 -8.50 -1.55 20.05
CA ARG A 149 -7.34 -1.65 20.94
C ARG A 149 -6.06 -1.16 20.28
N TYR A 150 -5.93 -1.45 18.98
CA TYR A 150 -4.79 -1.06 18.16
C TYR A 150 -5.28 -0.12 17.07
N GLU A 151 -4.68 1.05 16.98
CA GLU A 151 -4.97 2.04 15.97
C GLU A 151 -3.67 2.37 15.24
N LEU A 152 -3.66 2.09 13.94
CA LEU A 152 -2.47 2.18 13.09
C LEU A 152 -2.70 3.25 12.03
N LEU A 153 -1.76 4.18 11.87
CA LEU A 153 -1.75 5.10 10.74
C LEU A 153 -0.84 4.54 9.66
N LEU A 154 -1.39 4.23 8.51
CA LEU A 154 -0.66 3.85 7.31
C LEU A 154 -0.37 5.11 6.51
N ALA A 155 0.90 5.50 6.44
CA ALA A 155 1.34 6.76 5.86
C ALA A 155 2.46 6.54 4.84
N HIS A 156 2.52 7.41 3.82
CA HIS A 156 3.58 7.44 2.82
C HIS A 156 4.11 8.87 2.68
N GLY A 157 5.45 9.05 2.66
CA GLY A 157 6.08 10.36 2.58
C GLY A 157 6.65 10.84 3.92
N GLY A 158 6.43 12.12 4.26
CA GLY A 158 6.91 12.73 5.50
C GLY A 158 7.91 13.86 5.30
N ASP A 159 8.36 14.13 4.08
CA ASP A 159 9.22 15.27 3.74
C ASP A 159 8.40 16.48 3.23
N GLU A 160 9.07 17.60 2.96
CA GLU A 160 8.45 18.87 2.58
C GLU A 160 7.55 18.80 1.32
N LYS A 161 7.78 17.83 0.43
CA LYS A 161 7.04 17.66 -0.82
C LYS A 161 6.04 16.50 -0.79
N HIS A 162 6.17 15.63 0.19
CA HIS A 162 5.43 14.38 0.27
C HIS A 162 4.72 14.26 1.62
N ILE A 163 3.66 15.05 1.79
CA ILE A 163 2.82 15.15 2.99
C ILE A 163 3.69 15.32 4.25
N PRO A 164 4.16 16.55 4.52
CA PRO A 164 5.01 16.83 5.68
C PRO A 164 4.39 16.32 6.99
N VAL A 165 5.22 15.76 7.86
CA VAL A 165 4.81 15.30 9.18
C VAL A 165 5.54 16.11 10.24
N ASP A 166 4.79 16.64 11.18
CA ASP A 166 5.33 17.26 12.39
C ASP A 166 5.60 16.16 13.42
N TRP A 167 6.86 15.78 13.55
CA TRP A 167 7.31 14.72 14.46
C TRP A 167 7.39 15.14 15.93
N GLU A 168 7.19 16.42 16.23
CA GLU A 168 7.18 16.96 17.59
C GLU A 168 5.75 16.99 18.18
N ARG A 169 4.76 16.64 17.40
CA ARG A 169 3.35 16.64 17.75
C ARG A 169 2.87 15.24 18.09
#